data_8923c8b9c9cb1315e4e2118af24ff439
#
_entry.id   8923c8b9c9cb1315e4e2118af24ff439
#
_cell.length_a   1.000
_cell.length_b   1.000
_cell.length_c   1.000
_cell.angle_alpha   90.00
_cell.angle_beta   90.00
_cell.angle_gamma   90.00
#
_symmetry.space_group_name_H-M   'P 1'
#
loop_
_entity.id
_entity.type
_entity.pdbx_description
1 polymer ?
#
loop_
_entity_poly.entity_id
_entity_poly.type
_entity_poly.pdbx_seq_one_letter_code
_entity_poly.pdbx_strand_id
1 'polypeptide(L)'
;MSGATAYFRSTIGAVRSNYDTGRFLVRLVEETVAVGHAEAIALPPDQVERTMALIAGLPEGMHGSMRDDLERGKRLELPWLCGRVAELGRKHGLATPVNDTVVLGLKLHSDGRS
;
A
#
# COMPACT_ATOMS: atom_id res chain seq x y z
N MET A 1 -1.22 0.77 4.14
CA MET A 1 -0.57 2.00 4.68
C MET A 1 0.93 2.04 4.40
N SER A 2 1.65 0.99 4.70
CA SER A 2 3.12 0.97 4.56
C SER A 2 3.63 1.37 3.17
N GLY A 3 3.05 0.80 2.12
CA GLY A 3 3.45 1.14 0.75
C GLY A 3 3.20 2.60 0.40
N ALA A 4 2.05 3.15 0.80
CA ALA A 4 1.69 4.53 0.51
C ALA A 4 2.58 5.52 1.25
N THR A 5 2.81 5.33 2.56
CA THR A 5 3.66 6.24 3.33
C THR A 5 5.11 6.19 2.88
N ALA A 6 5.61 5.01 2.47
CA ALA A 6 6.94 4.87 1.89
C ALA A 6 7.04 5.55 0.53
N TYR A 7 6.06 5.29 -0.35
CA TYR A 7 6.05 5.84 -1.72
C TYR A 7 6.06 7.37 -1.70
N PHE A 8 5.22 7.97 -0.84
CA PHE A 8 5.14 9.42 -0.71
C PHE A 8 6.16 10.01 0.27
N ARG A 9 6.89 9.17 0.99
CA ARG A 9 7.83 9.58 2.05
C ARG A 9 7.17 10.51 3.06
N SER A 10 5.95 10.18 3.46
CA SER A 10 5.11 11.05 4.28
C SER A 10 4.40 10.25 5.38
N THR A 11 3.78 10.98 6.30
CA THR A 11 2.95 10.39 7.34
C THR A 11 1.57 10.05 6.79
N ILE A 12 0.83 9.20 7.50
CA ILE A 12 -0.53 8.84 7.09
C ILE A 12 -1.46 10.07 7.13
N GLY A 13 -1.25 10.99 8.04
CA GLY A 13 -2.01 12.25 8.11
C GLY A 13 -1.84 13.07 6.85
N ALA A 14 -0.60 13.23 6.37
CA ALA A 14 -0.32 13.97 5.14
C ALA A 14 -0.94 13.27 3.91
N VAL A 15 -0.79 11.95 3.81
CA VAL A 15 -1.30 11.18 2.66
C VAL A 15 -2.83 11.24 2.60
N ARG A 16 -3.52 10.98 3.71
CA ARG A 16 -4.99 10.93 3.73
C ARG A 16 -5.66 12.29 3.60
N SER A 17 -4.97 13.37 3.97
CA SER A 17 -5.54 14.71 3.97
C SER A 17 -5.47 15.42 2.62
N ASN A 18 -4.56 15.02 1.75
CA ASN A 18 -4.46 15.56 0.40
C ASN A 18 -5.43 14.81 -0.52
N TYR A 19 -6.19 15.55 -1.33
CA TYR A 19 -7.19 14.94 -2.21
C TYR A 19 -6.60 13.87 -3.14
N ASP A 20 -5.50 14.18 -3.79
CA ASP A 20 -4.90 13.27 -4.77
C ASP A 20 -4.25 12.05 -4.11
N THR A 21 -3.44 12.27 -3.08
CA THR A 21 -2.78 11.16 -2.37
C THR A 21 -3.78 10.34 -1.56
N GLY A 22 -4.84 10.96 -1.05
CA GLY A 22 -5.92 10.25 -0.37
C GLY A 22 -6.67 9.32 -1.31
N ARG A 23 -6.95 9.76 -2.54
CA ARG A 23 -7.56 8.89 -3.56
C ARG A 23 -6.65 7.74 -3.96
N PHE A 24 -5.35 7.99 -4.07
CA PHE A 24 -4.36 6.96 -4.34
C PHE A 24 -4.41 5.89 -3.24
N LEU A 25 -4.48 6.31 -1.98
CA LEU A 25 -4.58 5.42 -0.83
C LEU A 25 -5.83 4.55 -0.89
N VAL A 26 -6.99 5.14 -1.20
CA VAL A 26 -8.26 4.40 -1.33
C VAL A 26 -8.13 3.33 -2.42
N ARG A 27 -7.59 3.67 -3.58
CA ARG A 27 -7.40 2.73 -4.68
C ARG A 27 -6.43 1.61 -4.32
N LEU A 28 -5.37 1.93 -3.57
CA LEU A 28 -4.44 0.92 -3.08
C LEU A 28 -5.18 -0.12 -2.23
N VAL A 29 -6.03 0.34 -1.32
CA VAL A 29 -6.84 -0.53 -0.45
C VAL A 29 -7.86 -1.33 -1.27
N GLU A 30 -8.56 -0.69 -2.21
CA GLU A 30 -9.53 -1.36 -3.07
C GLU A 30 -8.91 -2.52 -3.84
N GLU A 31 -7.75 -2.31 -4.45
CA GLU A 31 -7.02 -3.36 -5.17
C GLU A 31 -6.63 -4.51 -4.26
N THR A 32 -6.11 -4.18 -3.08
CA THR A 32 -5.68 -5.18 -2.09
C THR A 32 -6.85 -6.05 -1.64
N VAL A 33 -8.00 -5.43 -1.36
CA VAL A 33 -9.21 -6.16 -0.95
C VAL A 33 -9.75 -7.01 -2.10
N ALA A 34 -9.76 -6.50 -3.33
CA ALA A 34 -10.22 -7.25 -4.50
C ALA A 34 -9.38 -8.52 -4.71
N VAL A 35 -8.05 -8.39 -4.57
CA VAL A 35 -7.14 -9.54 -4.66
C VAL A 35 -7.40 -10.52 -3.51
N GLY A 36 -7.62 -10.01 -2.31
CA GLY A 36 -7.98 -10.84 -1.14
C GLY A 36 -9.22 -11.67 -1.39
N HIS A 37 -10.28 -11.06 -1.94
CA HIS A 37 -11.50 -11.78 -2.29
C HIS A 37 -11.26 -12.83 -3.37
N ALA A 38 -10.46 -12.52 -4.39
CA ALA A 38 -10.12 -13.46 -5.46
C ALA A 38 -9.32 -14.65 -4.93
N GLU A 39 -8.50 -14.45 -3.90
CA GLU A 39 -7.76 -15.52 -3.23
C GLU A 39 -8.63 -16.29 -2.21
N ALA A 40 -9.94 -16.04 -2.21
CA ALA A 40 -10.91 -16.68 -1.31
C ALA A 40 -10.62 -16.43 0.18
N ILE A 41 -10.00 -15.30 0.49
CA ILE A 41 -9.83 -14.87 1.88
C ILE A 41 -11.18 -14.34 2.38
N ALA A 42 -11.58 -14.77 3.57
CA ALA A 42 -12.89 -14.42 4.15
C ALA A 42 -12.89 -12.98 4.68
N LEU A 43 -12.93 -12.02 3.76
CA LEU A 43 -13.05 -10.60 4.08
C LEU A 43 -14.51 -10.15 3.97
N PRO A 44 -15.00 -9.28 4.89
CA PRO A 44 -16.35 -8.72 4.76
C PRO A 44 -16.54 -7.97 3.43
N PRO A 45 -17.76 -7.89 2.89
CA PRO A 45 -18.03 -7.12 1.66
C PRO A 45 -17.68 -5.63 1.79
N ASP A 46 -17.72 -5.08 3.00
CA ASP A 46 -17.40 -3.68 3.29
C ASP A 46 -15.98 -3.48 3.82
N GLN A 47 -15.06 -4.38 3.48
CA GLN A 47 -13.68 -4.32 4.00
C GLN A 47 -12.95 -3.03 3.62
N VAL A 48 -13.18 -2.50 2.43
CA VAL A 48 -12.55 -1.23 2.02
C VAL A 48 -12.96 -0.11 2.97
N GLU A 49 -14.25 0.03 3.23
CA GLU A 49 -14.78 1.07 4.12
C GLU A 49 -14.27 0.89 5.54
N ARG A 50 -14.20 -0.35 6.03
CA ARG A 50 -13.65 -0.65 7.36
C ARG A 50 -12.18 -0.28 7.47
N THR A 51 -11.40 -0.61 6.44
CA THR A 51 -9.97 -0.28 6.41
C THR A 51 -9.75 1.23 6.37
N MET A 52 -10.53 1.94 5.54
CA MET A 52 -10.41 3.40 5.45
C MET A 52 -10.83 4.08 6.76
N ALA A 53 -11.85 3.55 7.44
CA ALA A 53 -12.26 4.06 8.76
C ALA A 53 -11.15 3.87 9.80
N LEU A 54 -10.49 2.73 9.77
CA LEU A 54 -9.37 2.44 10.66
C LEU A 54 -8.21 3.41 10.40
N ILE A 55 -7.87 3.63 9.13
CA ILE A 55 -6.81 4.57 8.73
C ILE A 55 -7.16 5.99 9.18
N ALA A 56 -8.42 6.40 9.06
CA ALA A 56 -8.87 7.73 9.49
C ALA A 56 -8.68 7.96 10.99
N GLY A 57 -8.71 6.89 11.79
CA GLY A 57 -8.50 6.96 13.24
C GLY A 57 -7.05 6.92 13.69
N LEU A 58 -6.10 6.71 12.78
CA LEU A 58 -4.69 6.64 13.15
C LEU A 58 -4.12 8.03 13.46
N PRO A 59 -3.14 8.12 14.39
CA PRO A 59 -2.44 9.38 14.63
C PRO A 59 -1.83 9.95 13.34
N GLU A 60 -1.92 11.25 13.17
CA GLU A 60 -1.45 11.92 11.94
C GLU A 60 0.02 11.67 11.63
N GLY A 61 0.87 11.60 12.66
CA GLY A 61 2.29 11.38 12.49
C GLY A 61 2.70 9.96 12.18
N MET A 62 1.75 9.02 12.22
CA MET A 62 2.04 7.60 12.02
C MET A 62 2.43 7.30 10.56
N HIS A 63 3.33 6.35 10.38
CA HIS A 63 3.70 5.81 9.07
C HIS A 63 4.08 4.34 9.23
N GLY A 64 4.15 3.62 8.13
CA GLY A 64 4.54 2.20 8.16
C GLY A 64 6.06 2.03 8.26
N SER A 65 6.49 0.85 8.67
CA SER A 65 7.90 0.50 8.81
C SER A 65 8.67 0.59 7.49
N MET A 66 8.00 0.39 6.36
CA MET A 66 8.64 0.48 5.04
C MET A 66 9.21 1.88 4.78
N ARG A 67 8.55 2.94 5.26
CA ARG A 67 9.07 4.30 5.15
C ARG A 67 10.39 4.46 5.91
N ASP A 68 10.45 3.93 7.14
CA ASP A 68 11.68 3.98 7.95
C ASP A 68 12.81 3.23 7.27
N ASP A 69 12.53 2.04 6.74
CA ASP A 69 13.52 1.23 6.06
C ASP A 69 14.04 1.94 4.80
N LEU A 70 13.16 2.58 4.03
CA LEU A 70 13.54 3.36 2.85
C LEU A 70 14.50 4.50 3.22
N GLU A 71 14.15 5.29 4.23
CA GLU A 71 14.97 6.42 4.66
C GLU A 71 16.33 6.00 5.20
N ARG A 72 16.38 4.82 5.84
CA ARG A 72 17.62 4.26 6.39
C ARG A 72 18.42 3.47 5.35
N GLY A 73 17.92 3.35 4.12
CA GLY A 73 18.57 2.58 3.07
C GLY A 73 18.57 1.07 3.34
N LYS A 74 17.62 0.59 4.12
CA LYS A 74 17.45 -0.83 4.42
C LYS A 74 16.62 -1.52 3.36
N ARG A 75 16.72 -2.85 3.32
CA ARG A 75 15.90 -3.68 2.44
C ARG A 75 14.41 -3.48 2.75
N LEU A 76 13.60 -3.31 1.71
CA LEU A 76 12.16 -3.10 1.84
C LEU A 76 11.40 -4.42 1.81
N GLU A 77 10.24 -4.46 2.48
CA GLU A 77 9.32 -5.60 2.43
C GLU A 77 8.41 -5.53 1.19
N LEU A 78 8.81 -4.78 0.17
CA LEU A 78 8.03 -4.55 -1.03
C LEU A 78 7.52 -5.82 -1.72
N PRO A 79 8.35 -6.89 -1.89
CA PRO A 79 7.87 -8.12 -2.52
C PRO A 79 6.77 -8.84 -1.73
N TRP A 80 6.71 -8.64 -0.42
CA TRP A 80 5.76 -9.31 0.47
C TRP A 80 4.48 -8.50 0.70
N LEU A 81 4.47 -7.23 0.28
CA LEU A 81 3.33 -6.33 0.43
C LEU A 81 2.75 -6.00 -0.95
N CYS A 82 3.00 -4.80 -1.47
CA CYS A 82 2.43 -4.39 -2.76
C CYS A 82 2.85 -5.30 -3.91
N GLY A 83 4.07 -5.83 -3.88
CA GLY A 83 4.57 -6.77 -4.90
C GLY A 83 3.74 -8.05 -4.92
N ARG A 84 3.38 -8.57 -3.75
CA ARG A 84 2.55 -9.76 -3.66
C ARG A 84 1.13 -9.51 -4.15
N VAL A 85 0.56 -8.34 -3.84
CA VAL A 85 -0.76 -7.95 -4.33
C VAL A 85 -0.75 -7.89 -5.87
N ALA A 86 0.27 -7.27 -6.46
CA ALA A 86 0.40 -7.17 -7.91
C ALA A 86 0.54 -8.56 -8.57
N GLU A 87 1.35 -9.44 -7.99
CA GLU A 87 1.55 -10.81 -8.47
C GLU A 87 0.24 -11.60 -8.44
N LEU A 88 -0.46 -11.57 -7.33
CA LEU A 88 -1.75 -12.27 -7.18
C LEU A 88 -2.82 -11.67 -8.08
N GLY A 89 -2.79 -10.37 -8.28
CA GLY A 89 -3.68 -9.70 -9.24
C GLY A 89 -3.51 -10.27 -10.63
N ARG A 90 -2.27 -10.40 -11.10
CA ARG A 90 -1.97 -11.01 -12.41
C ARG A 90 -2.47 -12.45 -12.49
N LYS A 91 -2.30 -13.21 -11.42
CA LYS A 91 -2.80 -14.60 -11.34
C LYS A 91 -4.30 -14.69 -11.59
N HIS A 92 -5.08 -13.73 -11.09
CA HIS A 92 -6.53 -13.71 -11.20
C HIS A 92 -7.06 -12.84 -12.34
N GLY A 93 -6.19 -12.27 -13.16
CA GLY A 93 -6.61 -11.36 -14.24
C GLY A 93 -7.14 -10.04 -13.73
N LEU A 94 -6.77 -9.61 -12.53
CA LEU A 94 -7.16 -8.34 -11.93
C LEU A 94 -6.07 -7.30 -12.13
N ALA A 95 -6.44 -6.11 -12.59
CA ALA A 95 -5.50 -5.00 -12.71
C ALA A 95 -5.24 -4.43 -11.31
N THR A 96 -3.97 -4.17 -11.01
CA THR A 96 -3.54 -3.54 -9.76
C THR A 96 -2.62 -2.35 -10.04
N PRO A 97 -3.11 -1.33 -10.79
CA PRO A 97 -2.24 -0.25 -11.25
C PRO A 97 -1.61 0.57 -10.13
N VAL A 98 -2.30 0.74 -9.01
CA VAL A 98 -1.78 1.52 -7.88
C VAL A 98 -0.69 0.74 -7.15
N ASN A 99 -0.93 -0.54 -6.84
CA ASN A 99 0.11 -1.40 -6.26
C ASN A 99 1.32 -1.53 -7.20
N ASP A 100 1.08 -1.67 -8.52
CA ASP A 100 2.14 -1.71 -9.52
C ASP A 100 2.98 -0.43 -9.51
N THR A 101 2.34 0.72 -9.36
CA THR A 101 3.00 2.03 -9.29
C THR A 101 3.91 2.12 -8.06
N VAL A 102 3.42 1.67 -6.90
CA VAL A 102 4.23 1.65 -5.67
C VAL A 102 5.44 0.74 -5.84
N VAL A 103 5.24 -0.46 -6.40
CA VAL A 103 6.33 -1.40 -6.67
C VAL A 103 7.37 -0.77 -7.58
N LEU A 104 6.93 -0.16 -8.68
CA LEU A 104 7.84 0.47 -9.64
C LEU A 104 8.60 1.63 -9.00
N GLY A 105 7.90 2.49 -8.27
CA GLY A 105 8.50 3.67 -7.64
C GLY A 105 9.53 3.36 -6.56
N LEU A 106 9.40 2.20 -5.91
CA LEU A 106 10.30 1.80 -4.83
C LEU A 106 11.28 0.69 -5.25
N LYS A 107 11.18 0.21 -6.49
CA LYS A 107 11.94 -0.97 -6.95
C LYS A 107 13.45 -0.82 -6.79
N LEU A 108 13.99 0.33 -7.11
CA LEU A 108 15.44 0.57 -7.01
C LEU A 108 15.94 0.59 -5.57
N HIS A 109 15.03 0.66 -4.61
CA HIS A 109 15.33 0.70 -3.18
C HIS A 109 14.97 -0.61 -2.47
N SER A 110 14.38 -1.59 -3.17
CA SER A 110 13.83 -2.80 -2.52
C SER A 110 14.89 -3.65 -1.83
N ASP A 111 16.12 -3.69 -2.36
CA ASP A 111 17.23 -4.45 -1.76
C ASP A 111 18.09 -3.60 -0.82
N GLY A 112 17.60 -2.42 -0.46
CA GLY A 112 18.32 -1.49 0.38
C GLY A 112 18.98 -0.39 -0.44
N ARG A 113 19.89 0.33 0.18
CA ARG A 113 20.59 1.47 -0.45
C ARG A 113 21.41 1.01 -1.66
N SER A 114 21.12 1.62 -2.78
CA SER A 114 21.84 1.34 -4.02
C SER A 114 23.02 2.29 -4.19
#